data_401700d870993843a43273b7d15ca758
#
_entry.id   401700d870993843a43273b7d15ca758
#
_cell.length_a   1.000
_cell.length_b   1.000
_cell.length_c   1.000
_cell.angle_alpha   90.00
_cell.angle_beta   90.00
_cell.angle_gamma   90.00
#
_symmetry.space_group_name_H-M   'P 1'
#
loop_
_entity.id
_entity.type
_entity.pdbx_description
1 polymer ?
#
loop_
_entity_poly.entity_id
_entity_poly.type
_entity_poly.pdbx_seq_one_letter_code
_entity_poly.pdbx_strand_id
1 'polypeptide(L)'
;YVGSFLIWQQPHFIYLAELVYRANPSDEVIKKYNRLVQETAEFMYAFATYDEFHGRFILKGAIPAQETLRAATTINPPFELSYWHFAMQTAQKWRERAGEKRNLEWDEMIDKLSPLAYNEDHLYLASEDAVDTYKDIRFTSDHMAVLGSVGILPMNKLIRDDYMKNTLHWVWDNWNWGKTWGWDYPMTAMNATRLGEPEKAVGALLMDKRTNTYLQNGHNYQDGRLRCYLPGNGGLLTAVALMCAGWDGCQVKNPGFPQDGTWDVRWEGLKPMP
;
A
#
# COMPACT_ATOMS: atom_id res chain seq x y z
N TYR A 1 0.23 -13.88 18.96
CA TYR A 1 0.04 -14.32 17.56
C TYR A 1 -0.34 -13.12 16.71
N VAL A 2 0.63 -12.60 15.96
CA VAL A 2 0.49 -11.37 15.16
C VAL A 2 -0.61 -11.52 14.09
N GLY A 3 -0.63 -12.64 13.38
CA GLY A 3 -1.53 -12.84 12.24
C GLY A 3 -3.02 -12.65 12.51
N SER A 4 -3.50 -12.90 13.72
CA SER A 4 -4.91 -12.72 14.08
C SER A 4 -5.33 -11.24 14.19
N PHE A 5 -4.37 -10.31 14.28
CA PHE A 5 -4.63 -8.89 14.48
C PHE A 5 -4.26 -8.04 13.27
N LEU A 6 -3.72 -8.64 12.20
CA LEU A 6 -3.36 -7.94 10.96
C LEU A 6 -4.61 -7.62 10.15
N ILE A 7 -5.02 -6.35 10.14
CA ILE A 7 -6.23 -5.92 9.40
C ILE A 7 -5.95 -5.56 7.95
N TRP A 8 -4.73 -5.20 7.61
CA TRP A 8 -4.36 -4.82 6.24
C TRP A 8 -4.59 -5.91 5.19
N GLN A 9 -4.79 -7.16 5.62
CA GLN A 9 -5.12 -8.27 4.73
C GLN A 9 -6.59 -8.27 4.27
N GLN A 10 -7.49 -7.66 5.02
CA GLN A 10 -8.93 -7.66 4.72
C GLN A 10 -9.25 -7.01 3.36
N PRO A 11 -8.74 -5.82 3.03
CA PRO A 11 -9.00 -5.21 1.74
C PRO A 11 -8.49 -6.01 0.53
N HIS A 12 -7.59 -6.97 0.71
CA HIS A 12 -7.07 -7.79 -0.39
C HIS A 12 -8.16 -8.50 -1.18
N PHE A 13 -9.24 -8.96 -0.54
CA PHE A 13 -10.35 -9.60 -1.24
C PHE A 13 -10.99 -8.66 -2.26
N ILE A 14 -11.18 -7.39 -1.88
CA ILE A 14 -11.73 -6.36 -2.77
C ILE A 14 -10.71 -6.02 -3.86
N TYR A 15 -9.45 -5.83 -3.50
CA TYR A 15 -8.37 -5.51 -4.44
C TYR A 15 -8.21 -6.61 -5.51
N LEU A 16 -8.14 -7.86 -5.09
CA LEU A 16 -7.99 -9.00 -6.00
C LEU A 16 -9.23 -9.21 -6.88
N ALA A 17 -10.43 -9.05 -6.33
CA ALA A 17 -11.67 -9.08 -7.12
C ALA A 17 -11.66 -7.99 -8.21
N GLU A 18 -11.22 -6.76 -7.86
CA GLU A 18 -11.07 -5.65 -8.81
C GLU A 18 -10.07 -5.99 -9.92
N LEU A 19 -8.91 -6.58 -9.60
CA LEU A 19 -7.94 -7.00 -10.60
C LEU A 19 -8.52 -8.06 -11.55
N VAL A 20 -9.27 -9.03 -11.03
CA VAL A 20 -9.95 -10.05 -11.86
C VAL A 20 -10.98 -9.41 -12.78
N TYR A 21 -11.78 -8.47 -12.27
CA TYR A 21 -12.73 -7.73 -13.09
C TYR A 21 -12.02 -6.92 -14.18
N ARG A 22 -10.96 -6.20 -13.85
CA ARG A 22 -10.19 -5.39 -14.81
C ARG A 22 -9.53 -6.27 -15.90
N ALA A 23 -9.15 -7.49 -15.56
CA ALA A 23 -8.61 -8.45 -16.52
C ALA A 23 -9.68 -8.94 -17.51
N ASN A 24 -10.91 -9.15 -17.02
CA ASN A 24 -12.04 -9.67 -17.81
C ASN A 24 -13.36 -9.03 -17.34
N PRO A 25 -13.66 -7.78 -17.73
CA PRO A 25 -14.90 -7.11 -17.32
C PRO A 25 -16.13 -7.86 -17.85
N SER A 26 -16.92 -8.45 -16.95
CA SER A 26 -18.14 -9.17 -17.31
C SER A 26 -19.11 -9.29 -16.13
N ASP A 27 -20.39 -9.46 -16.44
CA ASP A 27 -21.45 -9.70 -15.44
C ASP A 27 -21.18 -10.99 -14.68
N GLU A 28 -20.55 -11.97 -15.28
CA GLU A 28 -20.20 -13.25 -14.64
C GLU A 28 -19.19 -13.03 -13.51
N VAL A 29 -18.18 -12.18 -13.73
CA VAL A 29 -17.20 -11.82 -12.70
C VAL A 29 -17.88 -11.06 -11.58
N ILE A 30 -18.76 -10.10 -11.89
CA ILE A 30 -19.53 -9.38 -10.87
C ILE A 30 -20.39 -10.37 -10.07
N LYS A 31 -21.20 -11.19 -10.73
CA LYS A 31 -22.04 -12.19 -10.06
C LYS A 31 -21.23 -13.13 -9.16
N LYS A 32 -20.03 -13.50 -9.58
CA LYS A 32 -19.18 -14.44 -8.81
C LYS A 32 -18.59 -13.81 -7.55
N TYR A 33 -18.15 -12.56 -7.61
CA TYR A 33 -17.36 -11.96 -6.54
C TYR A 33 -18.09 -10.84 -5.76
N ASN A 34 -19.24 -10.33 -6.24
CA ASN A 34 -19.93 -9.22 -5.59
C ASN A 34 -20.21 -9.47 -4.11
N ARG A 35 -20.71 -10.68 -3.77
CA ARG A 35 -20.97 -11.01 -2.37
C ARG A 35 -19.70 -10.92 -1.51
N LEU A 36 -18.57 -11.47 -1.97
CA LEU A 36 -17.31 -11.39 -1.26
C LEU A 36 -16.89 -9.92 -1.04
N VAL A 37 -17.01 -9.08 -2.07
CA VAL A 37 -16.70 -7.65 -1.99
C VAL A 37 -17.60 -6.95 -0.97
N GLN A 38 -18.92 -7.20 -1.02
CA GLN A 38 -19.89 -6.56 -0.13
C GLN A 38 -19.66 -6.96 1.34
N GLU A 39 -19.53 -8.25 1.63
CA GLU A 39 -19.33 -8.76 3.00
C GLU A 39 -17.99 -8.27 3.58
N THR A 40 -16.96 -8.16 2.74
CA THR A 40 -15.67 -7.59 3.16
C THR A 40 -15.81 -6.11 3.50
N ALA A 41 -16.50 -5.35 2.66
CA ALA A 41 -16.74 -3.92 2.90
C ALA A 41 -17.60 -3.69 4.15
N GLU A 42 -18.59 -4.54 4.41
CA GLU A 42 -19.39 -4.49 5.63
C GLU A 42 -18.56 -4.73 6.88
N PHE A 43 -17.66 -5.73 6.85
CA PHE A 43 -16.68 -5.92 7.91
C PHE A 43 -15.80 -4.68 8.11
N MET A 44 -15.31 -4.10 7.03
CA MET A 44 -14.43 -2.91 7.10
C MET A 44 -15.15 -1.70 7.67
N TYR A 45 -16.42 -1.52 7.33
CA TYR A 45 -17.28 -0.47 7.90
C TYR A 45 -17.48 -0.70 9.40
N ALA A 46 -17.87 -1.91 9.80
CA ALA A 46 -18.11 -2.27 11.20
C ALA A 46 -16.85 -2.22 12.07
N PHE A 47 -15.66 -2.46 11.48
CA PHE A 47 -14.39 -2.38 12.20
C PHE A 47 -13.97 -0.94 12.54
N ALA A 48 -14.24 0.01 11.65
CA ALA A 48 -13.90 1.41 11.87
C ALA A 48 -14.73 2.00 13.03
N THR A 49 -14.10 2.85 13.81
CA THR A 49 -14.74 3.53 14.93
C THR A 49 -15.00 5.00 14.58
N TYR A 50 -16.21 5.51 14.77
CA TYR A 50 -16.46 6.94 14.63
C TYR A 50 -15.97 7.68 15.87
N ASP A 51 -15.07 8.62 15.67
CA ASP A 51 -14.55 9.53 16.68
C ASP A 51 -15.42 10.80 16.66
N GLU A 52 -16.39 10.86 17.57
CA GLU A 52 -17.36 11.97 17.64
C GLU A 52 -16.68 13.31 17.94
N PHE A 53 -15.59 13.29 18.71
CA PHE A 53 -14.88 14.52 19.11
C PHE A 53 -14.23 15.21 17.90
N HIS A 54 -13.64 14.42 16.98
CA HIS A 54 -12.99 14.96 15.78
C HIS A 54 -13.89 14.85 14.53
N GLY A 55 -15.06 14.22 14.60
CA GLY A 55 -15.99 14.06 13.49
C GLY A 55 -15.45 13.18 12.35
N ARG A 56 -14.70 12.12 12.66
CA ARG A 56 -14.01 11.27 11.68
C ARG A 56 -14.08 9.80 12.05
N PHE A 57 -13.93 8.92 11.05
CA PHE A 57 -13.69 7.49 11.28
C PHE A 57 -12.20 7.21 11.49
N ILE A 58 -11.90 6.37 12.47
CA ILE A 58 -10.54 5.95 12.84
C ILE A 58 -10.42 4.43 12.82
N LEU A 59 -9.19 3.94 12.57
CA LEU A 59 -8.82 2.54 12.69
C LEU A 59 -7.98 2.36 13.96
N LYS A 60 -8.38 1.45 14.83
CA LYS A 60 -7.67 1.16 16.09
C LYS A 60 -7.84 -0.30 16.50
N GLY A 61 -6.99 -0.77 17.44
CA GLY A 61 -7.13 -2.10 18.04
C GLY A 61 -6.59 -3.25 17.19
N ALA A 62 -5.72 -2.95 16.22
CA ALA A 62 -5.08 -3.96 15.38
C ALA A 62 -3.59 -3.69 15.19
N ILE A 63 -2.85 -4.73 14.83
CA ILE A 63 -1.45 -4.61 14.42
C ILE A 63 -1.42 -4.22 12.95
N PRO A 64 -0.75 -3.12 12.58
CA PRO A 64 -0.61 -2.71 11.19
C PRO A 64 0.46 -3.52 10.46
N ALA A 65 0.69 -3.20 9.19
CA ALA A 65 1.76 -3.80 8.40
C ALA A 65 3.15 -3.53 9.02
N GLN A 66 3.33 -2.41 9.69
CA GLN A 66 4.52 -2.16 10.52
C GLN A 66 4.35 -2.84 11.89
N GLU A 67 4.86 -4.06 12.02
CA GLU A 67 4.58 -4.96 13.13
C GLU A 67 5.24 -4.57 14.47
N THR A 68 6.13 -3.58 14.49
CA THR A 68 6.69 -2.98 15.71
C THR A 68 5.67 -2.14 16.49
N LEU A 69 4.58 -1.73 15.83
CA LEU A 69 3.46 -1.06 16.46
C LEU A 69 2.57 -2.05 17.22
N ARG A 70 1.95 -1.60 18.32
CA ARG A 70 1.16 -2.46 19.21
C ARG A 70 -0.33 -2.23 19.01
N ALA A 71 -1.11 -3.29 18.86
CA ALA A 71 -2.55 -3.21 18.69
C ALA A 71 -3.27 -2.36 19.74
N ALA A 72 -2.80 -2.40 21.00
CA ALA A 72 -3.43 -1.69 22.11
C ALA A 72 -3.34 -0.16 22.00
N THR A 73 -2.34 0.37 21.30
CA THR A 73 -2.09 1.82 21.19
C THR A 73 -2.21 2.36 19.79
N THR A 74 -2.02 1.53 18.77
CA THR A 74 -2.04 1.97 17.37
C THR A 74 -3.37 2.59 16.96
N ILE A 75 -3.30 3.81 16.46
CA ILE A 75 -4.42 4.56 15.92
C ILE A 75 -4.04 5.07 14.52
N ASN A 76 -4.92 4.85 13.56
CA ASN A 76 -4.78 5.39 12.20
C ASN A 76 -3.43 5.09 11.54
N PRO A 77 -3.02 3.82 11.41
CA PRO A 77 -1.83 3.50 10.66
C PRO A 77 -2.05 3.84 9.17
N PRO A 78 -1.06 4.48 8.52
CA PRO A 78 -1.25 5.14 7.23
C PRO A 78 -1.57 4.20 6.07
N PHE A 79 -0.92 3.04 5.99
CA PHE A 79 -1.20 2.06 4.93
C PHE A 79 -2.62 1.53 5.04
N GLU A 80 -3.05 1.18 6.24
CA GLU A 80 -4.38 0.66 6.51
C GLU A 80 -5.46 1.71 6.21
N LEU A 81 -5.26 2.97 6.59
CA LEU A 81 -6.18 4.05 6.23
C LEU A 81 -6.34 4.20 4.72
N SER A 82 -5.22 4.24 4.00
CA SER A 82 -5.23 4.34 2.53
C SER A 82 -5.90 3.14 1.89
N TYR A 83 -5.68 1.94 2.42
CA TYR A 83 -6.28 0.72 1.90
C TYR A 83 -7.79 0.65 2.19
N TRP A 84 -8.23 1.10 3.38
CA TRP A 84 -9.66 1.27 3.69
C TRP A 84 -10.32 2.22 2.70
N HIS A 85 -9.74 3.38 2.50
CA HIS A 85 -10.26 4.36 1.54
C HIS A 85 -10.40 3.76 0.14
N PHE A 86 -9.34 3.13 -0.39
CA PHE A 86 -9.35 2.51 -1.71
C PHE A 86 -10.39 1.39 -1.83
N ALA A 87 -10.42 0.48 -0.85
CA ALA A 87 -11.28 -0.69 -0.92
C ALA A 87 -12.77 -0.32 -0.75
N MET A 88 -13.10 0.61 0.15
CA MET A 88 -14.47 1.09 0.31
C MET A 88 -14.98 1.81 -0.94
N GLN A 89 -14.16 2.65 -1.58
CA GLN A 89 -14.50 3.24 -2.87
C GLN A 89 -14.70 2.18 -3.96
N THR A 90 -13.84 1.15 -3.99
CA THR A 90 -13.96 0.06 -4.94
C THR A 90 -15.22 -0.77 -4.69
N ALA A 91 -15.56 -1.05 -3.44
CA ALA A 91 -16.81 -1.73 -3.09
C ALA A 91 -18.05 -0.96 -3.56
N GLN A 92 -18.05 0.36 -3.45
CA GLN A 92 -19.12 1.20 -4.01
C GLN A 92 -19.23 1.08 -5.54
N LYS A 93 -18.09 1.08 -6.26
CA LYS A 93 -18.08 0.83 -7.72
C LYS A 93 -18.64 -0.56 -8.06
N TRP A 94 -18.39 -1.56 -7.21
CA TRP A 94 -18.93 -2.91 -7.41
C TRP A 94 -20.44 -2.95 -7.21
N ARG A 95 -21.01 -2.19 -6.25
CA ARG A 95 -22.45 -2.03 -6.12
C ARG A 95 -23.06 -1.45 -7.39
N GLU A 96 -22.48 -0.37 -7.90
CA GLU A 96 -22.96 0.29 -9.14
C GLU A 96 -22.88 -0.69 -10.34
N ARG A 97 -21.79 -1.46 -10.48
CA ARG A 97 -21.65 -2.49 -11.53
C ARG A 97 -22.67 -3.61 -11.40
N ALA A 98 -23.08 -3.95 -10.18
CA ALA A 98 -24.13 -4.92 -9.90
C ALA A 98 -25.56 -4.35 -10.06
N GLY A 99 -25.72 -3.08 -10.45
CA GLY A 99 -27.00 -2.40 -10.56
C GLY A 99 -27.61 -1.97 -9.24
N GLU A 100 -26.82 -1.96 -8.17
CA GLU A 100 -27.23 -1.55 -6.84
C GLU A 100 -26.92 -0.07 -6.61
N LYS A 101 -27.71 0.57 -5.71
CA LYS A 101 -27.39 1.93 -5.26
C LYS A 101 -26.18 1.92 -4.34
N ARG A 102 -25.44 3.03 -4.33
CA ARG A 102 -24.38 3.25 -3.35
C ARG A 102 -24.95 3.17 -1.92
N ASN A 103 -24.14 2.63 -1.01
CA ASN A 103 -24.45 2.62 0.42
C ASN A 103 -24.03 3.98 1.02
N LEU A 104 -24.99 4.72 1.57
CA LEU A 104 -24.74 6.07 2.07
C LEU A 104 -23.88 6.10 3.33
N GLU A 105 -23.94 5.07 4.17
CA GLU A 105 -23.09 4.96 5.36
C GLU A 105 -21.63 4.73 4.97
N TRP A 106 -21.39 3.94 3.92
CA TRP A 106 -20.04 3.75 3.37
C TRP A 106 -19.52 5.02 2.71
N ASP A 107 -20.37 5.78 2.03
CA ASP A 107 -19.99 7.08 1.46
C ASP A 107 -19.61 8.07 2.56
N GLU A 108 -20.37 8.12 3.66
CA GLU A 108 -20.03 8.93 4.82
C GLU A 108 -18.70 8.53 5.43
N MET A 109 -18.46 7.22 5.58
CA MET A 109 -17.16 6.72 6.07
C MET A 109 -16.01 7.10 5.14
N ILE A 110 -16.15 6.91 3.82
CA ILE A 110 -15.14 7.30 2.83
C ILE A 110 -14.82 8.78 2.95
N ASP A 111 -15.86 9.62 3.15
CA ASP A 111 -15.67 11.07 3.23
C ASP A 111 -15.03 11.53 4.53
N LYS A 112 -15.35 10.88 5.63
CA LYS A 112 -14.89 11.23 6.98
C LYS A 112 -13.75 10.35 7.50
N LEU A 113 -13.16 9.48 6.68
CA LEU A 113 -12.00 8.69 7.11
C LEU A 113 -10.84 9.63 7.48
N SER A 114 -10.18 9.35 8.60
CA SER A 114 -9.10 10.18 9.12
C SER A 114 -8.01 10.42 8.07
N PRO A 115 -7.51 11.66 7.90
CA PRO A 115 -6.29 11.89 7.13
C PRO A 115 -5.10 11.21 7.82
N LEU A 116 -4.01 11.00 7.07
CA LEU A 116 -2.76 10.47 7.62
C LEU A 116 -2.13 11.49 8.56
N ALA A 117 -1.70 11.03 9.74
CA ALA A 117 -0.98 11.88 10.70
C ALA A 117 0.45 12.17 10.23
N TYR A 118 0.95 13.37 10.51
CA TYR A 118 2.28 13.83 10.13
C TYR A 118 2.90 14.72 11.23
N ASN A 119 4.22 14.88 11.20
CA ASN A 119 4.96 15.72 12.15
C ASN A 119 5.21 17.14 11.61
N GLU A 120 5.91 17.95 12.40
CA GLU A 120 6.26 19.34 12.06
C GLU A 120 7.16 19.46 10.80
N ASP A 121 7.94 18.41 10.49
CA ASP A 121 8.78 18.33 9.29
C ASP A 121 8.00 17.87 8.06
N HIS A 122 6.68 17.76 8.16
CA HIS A 122 5.81 17.25 7.10
C HIS A 122 6.14 15.82 6.65
N LEU A 123 6.49 14.96 7.61
CA LEU A 123 6.71 13.53 7.41
C LEU A 123 5.53 12.75 7.99
N TYR A 124 4.99 11.81 7.24
CA TYR A 124 3.91 10.95 7.71
C TYR A 124 4.40 9.99 8.80
N LEU A 125 3.65 9.90 9.90
CA LEU A 125 3.96 9.04 11.03
C LEU A 125 3.63 7.57 10.74
N ALA A 126 4.26 6.65 11.46
CA ALA A 126 3.94 5.22 11.42
C ALA A 126 2.52 4.91 11.92
N SER A 127 2.02 5.70 12.85
CA SER A 127 0.63 5.78 13.29
C SER A 127 0.42 7.09 14.05
N GLU A 128 -0.82 7.49 14.25
CA GLU A 128 -1.15 8.79 14.89
C GLU A 128 -0.61 8.88 16.32
N ASP A 129 -0.54 7.76 17.04
CA ASP A 129 0.03 7.69 18.41
C ASP A 129 1.56 7.57 18.43
N ALA A 130 2.21 7.28 17.29
CA ALA A 130 3.66 7.12 17.19
C ALA A 130 4.35 8.46 16.85
N VAL A 131 4.18 9.48 17.69
CA VAL A 131 4.72 10.84 17.48
C VAL A 131 6.25 10.88 17.35
N ASP A 132 6.94 9.88 17.93
CA ASP A 132 8.39 9.74 17.88
C ASP A 132 8.88 8.83 16.73
N THR A 133 8.06 8.63 15.69
CA THR A 133 8.37 7.73 14.56
C THR A 133 9.81 7.87 14.05
N TYR A 134 10.28 9.08 13.86
CA TYR A 134 11.59 9.38 13.28
C TYR A 134 12.72 9.57 14.30
N LYS A 135 12.42 9.42 15.60
CA LYS A 135 13.38 9.52 16.71
C LYS A 135 13.64 8.19 17.37
N ASP A 136 12.70 7.24 17.30
CA ASP A 136 12.81 5.93 17.92
C ASP A 136 13.15 4.87 16.87
N ILE A 137 14.32 4.24 17.01
CA ILE A 137 14.83 3.21 16.11
C ILE A 137 13.86 2.02 15.95
N ARG A 138 12.95 1.77 16.88
CA ARG A 138 11.91 0.74 16.75
C ARG A 138 10.99 1.00 15.59
N PHE A 139 10.69 2.27 15.30
CA PHE A 139 9.79 2.66 14.20
C PHE A 139 10.51 2.84 12.87
N THR A 140 11.83 2.76 12.82
CA THR A 140 12.65 2.91 11.62
C THR A 140 13.50 1.68 11.30
N SER A 141 13.15 0.51 11.85
CA SER A 141 13.89 -0.75 11.74
C SER A 141 13.03 -1.95 11.35
N ASP A 142 11.82 -1.75 10.89
CA ASP A 142 10.87 -2.76 10.44
C ASP A 142 10.34 -2.36 9.06
N HIS A 143 9.15 -2.77 8.69
CA HIS A 143 8.50 -2.35 7.47
C HIS A 143 8.22 -0.84 7.48
N MET A 144 8.63 -0.16 6.43
CA MET A 144 8.27 1.25 6.19
C MET A 144 6.87 1.36 5.60
N ALA A 145 5.88 0.78 6.29
CA ALA A 145 4.51 0.61 5.79
C ALA A 145 3.84 1.93 5.37
N VAL A 146 4.30 3.07 5.90
CA VAL A 146 3.87 4.41 5.48
C VAL A 146 4.01 4.61 3.97
N LEU A 147 5.07 4.09 3.33
CA LEU A 147 5.26 4.17 1.89
C LEU A 147 4.26 3.31 1.10
N GLY A 148 3.69 2.28 1.72
CA GLY A 148 2.63 1.46 1.12
C GLY A 148 1.32 2.23 0.88
N SER A 149 1.13 3.37 1.57
CA SER A 149 -0.05 4.22 1.41
C SER A 149 -0.21 4.78 -0.01
N VAL A 150 0.92 4.95 -0.73
CA VAL A 150 0.99 5.27 -2.16
C VAL A 150 2.03 4.34 -2.78
N GLY A 151 1.64 3.62 -3.80
CA GLY A 151 2.52 2.64 -4.46
C GLY A 151 1.68 1.54 -5.06
N ILE A 152 1.47 0.46 -4.34
CA ILE A 152 0.46 -0.54 -4.72
C ILE A 152 -0.95 0.09 -4.72
N LEU A 153 -1.18 1.02 -3.83
CA LEU A 153 -2.40 1.83 -3.76
C LEU A 153 -2.22 3.14 -4.54
N PRO A 154 -3.30 3.66 -5.16
CA PRO A 154 -3.27 4.97 -5.80
C PRO A 154 -3.18 6.10 -4.77
N MET A 155 -2.68 7.26 -5.22
CA MET A 155 -2.84 8.52 -4.49
C MET A 155 -4.32 8.77 -4.19
N ASN A 156 -4.63 9.29 -3.01
CA ASN A 156 -5.99 9.56 -2.59
C ASN A 156 -6.08 10.84 -1.74
N LYS A 157 -7.33 11.26 -1.42
CA LYS A 157 -7.58 12.53 -0.71
C LYS A 157 -7.03 12.61 0.72
N LEU A 158 -6.63 11.49 1.32
CA LEU A 158 -6.05 11.45 2.68
C LEU A 158 -4.57 11.86 2.68
N ILE A 159 -3.94 11.97 1.50
CA ILE A 159 -2.49 12.08 1.32
C ILE A 159 -2.15 13.36 0.55
N ARG A 160 -1.14 14.06 1.01
CA ARG A 160 -0.49 15.16 0.31
C ARG A 160 0.76 14.66 -0.39
N ASP A 161 0.89 14.97 -1.68
CA ASP A 161 2.01 14.53 -2.52
C ASP A 161 3.36 15.02 -1.97
N ASP A 162 3.45 16.30 -1.59
CA ASP A 162 4.64 16.91 -1.02
C ASP A 162 5.10 16.23 0.28
N TYR A 163 4.17 15.86 1.17
CA TYR A 163 4.49 15.18 2.43
C TYR A 163 4.94 13.74 2.19
N MET A 164 4.34 13.06 1.22
CA MET A 164 4.75 11.70 0.88
C MET A 164 6.13 11.68 0.23
N LYS A 165 6.47 12.68 -0.60
CA LYS A 165 7.82 12.85 -1.15
C LYS A 165 8.84 13.12 -0.05
N ASN A 166 8.54 14.01 0.89
CA ASN A 166 9.41 14.25 2.04
C ASN A 166 9.62 12.97 2.85
N THR A 167 8.55 12.20 3.07
CA THR A 167 8.62 10.92 3.78
C THR A 167 9.47 9.90 3.04
N LEU A 168 9.30 9.75 1.72
CA LEU A 168 10.15 8.89 0.89
C LEU A 168 11.64 9.30 0.99
N HIS A 169 11.94 10.60 0.89
CA HIS A 169 13.32 11.08 0.95
C HIS A 169 13.93 10.81 2.33
N TRP A 170 13.18 11.07 3.40
CA TRP A 170 13.67 10.78 4.75
C TRP A 170 13.92 9.29 4.94
N VAL A 171 13.00 8.43 4.51
CA VAL A 171 13.14 6.96 4.57
C VAL A 171 14.36 6.52 3.77
N TRP A 172 14.54 7.05 2.56
CA TRP A 172 15.67 6.71 1.69
C TRP A 172 17.02 6.94 2.37
N ASP A 173 17.16 8.08 3.05
CA ASP A 173 18.43 8.50 3.63
C ASP A 173 18.69 7.93 5.03
N ASN A 174 17.63 7.63 5.81
CA ASN A 174 17.75 7.40 7.25
C ASN A 174 17.22 6.04 7.73
N TRP A 175 16.43 5.32 6.93
CA TRP A 175 15.85 4.05 7.38
C TRP A 175 16.92 2.99 7.62
N ASN A 176 16.70 2.11 8.61
CA ASN A 176 17.59 1.01 8.89
C ASN A 176 17.39 -0.16 7.90
N TRP A 177 17.83 0.03 6.66
CA TRP A 177 17.70 -0.93 5.57
C TRP A 177 18.27 -2.33 5.87
N GLY A 178 19.18 -2.44 6.83
CA GLY A 178 19.71 -3.73 7.28
C GLY A 178 18.73 -4.55 8.12
N LYS A 179 17.63 -3.96 8.56
CA LYS A 179 16.59 -4.56 9.40
C LYS A 179 15.23 -4.70 8.72
N THR A 180 15.13 -4.30 7.46
CA THR A 180 13.89 -4.45 6.67
C THR A 180 13.74 -5.86 6.10
N TRP A 181 12.64 -6.08 5.41
CA TRP A 181 12.29 -7.35 4.77
C TRP A 181 12.31 -7.21 3.23
N GLY A 182 12.29 -8.34 2.52
CA GLY A 182 12.41 -8.35 1.07
C GLY A 182 11.28 -7.65 0.31
N TRP A 183 10.13 -7.44 0.91
CA TRP A 183 9.02 -6.73 0.25
C TRP A 183 9.11 -5.20 0.38
N ASP A 184 9.97 -4.70 1.27
CA ASP A 184 10.12 -3.25 1.50
C ASP A 184 10.78 -2.54 0.32
N TYR A 185 11.70 -3.21 -0.37
CA TYR A 185 12.36 -2.67 -1.55
C TYR A 185 11.39 -2.44 -2.73
N PRO A 186 10.59 -3.43 -3.16
CA PRO A 186 9.58 -3.20 -4.18
C PRO A 186 8.46 -2.26 -3.72
N MET A 187 8.09 -2.22 -2.43
CA MET A 187 7.14 -1.25 -1.90
C MET A 187 7.68 0.18 -2.07
N THR A 188 8.95 0.41 -1.74
CA THR A 188 9.63 1.70 -1.96
C THR A 188 9.71 2.03 -3.45
N ALA A 189 10.01 1.05 -4.31
CA ALA A 189 10.05 1.26 -5.76
C ALA A 189 8.69 1.68 -6.32
N MET A 190 7.60 1.06 -5.87
CA MET A 190 6.25 1.45 -6.29
C MET A 190 5.86 2.85 -5.79
N ASN A 191 6.23 3.19 -4.55
CA ASN A 191 6.01 4.52 -4.00
C ASN A 191 6.77 5.58 -4.83
N ALA A 192 8.07 5.38 -5.02
CA ALA A 192 8.93 6.27 -5.82
C ALA A 192 8.40 6.44 -7.26
N THR A 193 7.93 5.34 -7.88
CA THR A 193 7.35 5.37 -9.23
C THR A 193 6.15 6.31 -9.30
N ARG A 194 5.20 6.19 -8.36
CA ARG A 194 4.01 7.06 -8.36
C ARG A 194 4.30 8.51 -8.02
N LEU A 195 5.38 8.76 -7.29
CA LEU A 195 5.83 10.11 -6.94
C LEU A 195 6.73 10.75 -8.00
N GLY A 196 7.02 10.06 -9.11
CA GLY A 196 7.84 10.57 -10.20
C GLY A 196 9.34 10.61 -9.88
N GLU A 197 9.82 9.64 -9.07
CA GLU A 197 11.21 9.47 -8.65
C GLU A 197 11.81 8.16 -9.23
N PRO A 198 11.93 8.03 -10.57
CA PRO A 198 12.28 6.77 -11.21
C PRO A 198 13.69 6.27 -10.84
N GLU A 199 14.64 7.16 -10.53
CA GLU A 199 15.98 6.79 -10.08
C GLU A 199 15.92 6.06 -8.74
N LYS A 200 15.08 6.54 -7.80
CA LYS A 200 14.84 5.85 -6.53
C LYS A 200 14.06 4.55 -6.73
N ALA A 201 13.13 4.51 -7.68
CA ALA A 201 12.38 3.29 -7.99
C ALA A 201 13.32 2.16 -8.43
N VAL A 202 14.18 2.42 -9.40
CA VAL A 202 15.21 1.46 -9.84
C VAL A 202 16.21 1.17 -8.73
N GLY A 203 16.69 2.23 -8.04
CA GLY A 203 17.66 2.11 -6.95
C GLY A 203 17.17 1.24 -5.81
N ALA A 204 15.89 1.31 -5.45
CA ALA A 204 15.31 0.45 -4.42
C ALA A 204 15.37 -1.04 -4.80
N LEU A 205 15.02 -1.39 -6.03
CA LEU A 205 15.07 -2.78 -6.51
C LEU A 205 16.52 -3.31 -6.63
N LEU A 206 17.49 -2.42 -6.87
CA LEU A 206 18.92 -2.77 -7.01
C LEU A 206 19.72 -2.56 -5.72
N MET A 207 19.09 -2.16 -4.61
CA MET A 207 19.77 -1.88 -3.36
C MET A 207 20.51 -3.14 -2.84
N ASP A 208 21.83 -3.03 -2.65
CA ASP A 208 22.69 -4.14 -2.16
C ASP A 208 22.47 -4.35 -0.65
N LYS A 209 21.47 -5.16 -0.33
CA LYS A 209 21.12 -5.57 1.03
C LYS A 209 20.81 -7.07 1.06
N ARG A 210 21.14 -7.73 2.18
CA ARG A 210 20.91 -9.16 2.37
C ARG A 210 19.48 -9.57 2.06
N THR A 211 18.50 -8.83 2.56
CA THR A 211 17.07 -9.15 2.39
C THR A 211 16.50 -8.80 1.01
N ASN A 212 17.30 -8.09 0.19
CA ASN A 212 17.02 -7.84 -1.23
C ASN A 212 17.78 -8.81 -2.17
N THR A 213 18.21 -9.95 -1.66
CA THR A 213 18.93 -10.97 -2.44
C THR A 213 17.95 -11.98 -3.03
N TYR A 214 18.17 -12.35 -4.28
CA TYR A 214 17.45 -13.43 -4.98
C TYR A 214 18.42 -14.57 -5.29
N LEU A 215 18.07 -15.78 -4.85
CA LEU A 215 18.87 -16.98 -5.06
C LEU A 215 18.81 -17.43 -6.53
N GLN A 216 19.66 -18.37 -6.95
CA GLN A 216 19.66 -18.91 -8.32
C GLN A 216 18.31 -19.49 -8.77
N ASN A 217 17.52 -20.01 -7.83
CA ASN A 217 16.16 -20.50 -8.09
C ASN A 217 15.09 -19.39 -8.11
N GLY A 218 15.50 -18.13 -8.02
CA GLY A 218 14.63 -16.97 -8.05
C GLY A 218 13.97 -16.61 -6.72
N HIS A 219 14.16 -17.38 -5.65
CA HIS A 219 13.55 -17.07 -4.35
C HIS A 219 14.19 -15.87 -3.67
N ASN A 220 13.37 -14.95 -3.17
CA ASN A 220 13.85 -13.89 -2.30
C ASN A 220 14.33 -14.47 -0.95
N TYR A 221 15.51 -14.08 -0.52
CA TYR A 221 16.22 -14.61 0.63
C TYR A 221 16.19 -13.60 1.80
N GLN A 222 15.76 -14.03 2.97
CA GLN A 222 15.83 -13.23 4.19
C GLN A 222 17.01 -13.64 5.07
N ASP A 223 17.07 -14.90 5.43
CA ASP A 223 18.14 -15.50 6.24
C ASP A 223 18.17 -17.03 6.04
N GLY A 224 19.05 -17.72 6.81
CA GLY A 224 19.22 -19.16 6.70
C GLY A 224 17.95 -19.98 7.02
N ARG A 225 17.02 -19.44 7.80
CA ARG A 225 15.74 -20.10 8.14
C ARG A 225 14.65 -19.78 7.10
N LEU A 226 14.66 -18.57 6.53
CA LEU A 226 13.66 -18.10 5.58
C LEU A 226 14.33 -17.83 4.21
N ARG A 227 14.56 -18.89 3.48
CA ARG A 227 15.23 -18.88 2.17
C ARG A 227 14.27 -18.68 0.99
N CYS A 228 12.97 -18.66 1.25
CA CYS A 228 11.92 -18.43 0.26
C CYS A 228 10.90 -17.47 0.86
N TYR A 229 11.09 -16.18 0.65
CA TYR A 229 10.21 -15.14 1.13
C TYR A 229 9.33 -14.64 -0.03
N LEU A 230 8.21 -15.31 -0.26
CA LEU A 230 7.31 -15.05 -1.38
C LEU A 230 6.76 -13.61 -1.44
N PRO A 231 6.51 -12.91 -0.31
CA PRO A 231 6.12 -11.49 -0.38
C PRO A 231 7.14 -10.62 -1.13
N GLY A 232 8.44 -10.88 -0.98
CA GLY A 232 9.48 -10.19 -1.76
C GLY A 232 9.40 -10.50 -3.25
N ASN A 233 9.14 -11.77 -3.61
CA ASN A 233 8.97 -12.18 -5.01
C ASN A 233 7.72 -11.52 -5.63
N GLY A 234 6.58 -11.60 -4.96
CA GLY A 234 5.34 -10.97 -5.43
C GLY A 234 5.48 -9.45 -5.54
N GLY A 235 6.12 -8.83 -4.54
CA GLY A 235 6.41 -7.40 -4.53
C GLY A 235 7.27 -6.99 -5.72
N LEU A 236 8.37 -7.71 -6.02
CA LEU A 236 9.24 -7.42 -7.16
C LEU A 236 8.46 -7.45 -8.49
N LEU A 237 7.68 -8.51 -8.73
CA LEU A 237 6.90 -8.64 -9.96
C LEU A 237 5.87 -7.52 -10.09
N THR A 238 5.19 -7.18 -8.99
CA THR A 238 4.20 -6.10 -8.95
C THR A 238 4.84 -4.73 -9.18
N ALA A 239 6.00 -4.47 -8.55
CA ALA A 239 6.72 -3.21 -8.74
C ALA A 239 7.19 -3.04 -10.19
N VAL A 240 7.81 -4.06 -10.78
CA VAL A 240 8.24 -4.00 -12.19
C VAL A 240 7.06 -3.81 -13.13
N ALA A 241 5.92 -4.48 -12.88
CA ALA A 241 4.71 -4.29 -13.67
C ALA A 241 4.19 -2.85 -13.59
N LEU A 242 4.12 -2.25 -12.39
CA LEU A 242 3.75 -0.85 -12.20
C LEU A 242 4.74 0.10 -12.87
N MET A 243 6.03 -0.13 -12.70
CA MET A 243 7.11 0.68 -13.30
C MET A 243 7.04 0.69 -14.84
N CYS A 244 6.61 -0.42 -15.43
CA CYS A 244 6.44 -0.55 -16.90
C CYS A 244 5.11 0.04 -17.37
N ALA A 245 4.00 -0.47 -16.85
CA ALA A 245 2.66 -0.19 -17.37
C ALA A 245 1.97 1.04 -16.74
N GLY A 246 2.50 1.55 -15.63
CA GLY A 246 1.90 2.66 -14.90
C GLY A 246 0.57 2.29 -14.24
N TRP A 247 -0.29 3.27 -14.09
CA TRP A 247 -1.59 3.18 -13.42
C TRP A 247 -2.65 3.97 -14.16
N ASP A 248 -3.90 3.85 -13.73
CA ASP A 248 -5.03 4.60 -14.30
C ASP A 248 -4.75 6.10 -14.29
N GLY A 249 -4.76 6.71 -15.46
CA GLY A 249 -4.48 8.14 -15.62
C GLY A 249 -3.00 8.51 -15.75
N CYS A 250 -2.07 7.57 -15.61
CA CYS A 250 -0.65 7.83 -15.84
C CYS A 250 -0.39 8.13 -17.34
N GLN A 251 0.24 9.27 -17.63
CA GLN A 251 0.57 9.69 -18.99
C GLN A 251 2.04 9.44 -19.36
N VAL A 252 2.87 9.03 -18.38
CA VAL A 252 4.30 8.77 -18.60
C VAL A 252 4.48 7.33 -19.07
N LYS A 253 5.20 7.14 -20.16
CA LYS A 253 5.59 5.79 -20.63
C LYS A 253 6.69 5.24 -19.72
N ASN A 254 6.52 4.01 -19.26
CA ASN A 254 7.48 3.35 -18.37
C ASN A 254 7.85 4.23 -17.15
N PRO A 255 6.86 4.66 -16.33
CA PRO A 255 7.04 5.74 -15.35
C PRO A 255 8.04 5.43 -14.24
N GLY A 256 8.36 4.17 -13.99
CA GLY A 256 9.32 3.76 -12.98
C GLY A 256 10.78 3.69 -13.45
N PHE A 257 11.06 4.11 -14.70
CA PHE A 257 12.42 4.10 -15.26
C PHE A 257 12.84 5.52 -15.67
N PRO A 258 14.12 5.90 -15.44
CA PRO A 258 14.65 7.18 -15.90
C PRO A 258 14.38 7.43 -17.39
N GLN A 259 14.02 8.65 -17.75
CA GLN A 259 13.66 9.06 -19.10
C GLN A 259 14.84 9.72 -19.87
N ASP A 260 16.06 9.56 -19.36
CA ASP A 260 17.29 10.15 -19.87
C ASP A 260 17.94 9.37 -21.02
N GLY A 261 17.30 8.28 -21.46
CA GLY A 261 17.79 7.41 -22.53
C GLY A 261 18.74 6.29 -22.08
N THR A 262 18.99 6.16 -20.79
CA THR A 262 19.83 5.07 -20.24
C THR A 262 19.11 3.72 -20.17
N TRP A 263 17.75 3.73 -20.31
CA TRP A 263 16.92 2.54 -20.24
C TRP A 263 16.16 2.28 -21.54
N ASP A 264 16.25 1.05 -22.07
CA ASP A 264 15.38 0.51 -23.14
C ASP A 264 14.42 -0.50 -22.50
N VAL A 265 13.19 -0.03 -22.18
CA VAL A 265 12.19 -0.82 -21.47
C VAL A 265 11.16 -1.36 -22.44
N ARG A 266 11.06 -2.71 -22.51
CA ARG A 266 10.10 -3.44 -23.35
C ARG A 266 9.30 -4.42 -22.50
N TRP A 267 8.01 -4.46 -22.74
CA TRP A 267 7.09 -5.38 -22.05
C TRP A 267 5.85 -5.64 -22.93
N GLU A 268 5.15 -6.71 -22.63
CA GLU A 268 3.89 -7.08 -23.27
C GLU A 268 2.92 -7.70 -22.25
N GLY A 269 1.63 -7.63 -22.53
CA GLY A 269 0.57 -8.27 -21.73
C GLY A 269 0.27 -7.63 -20.38
N LEU A 270 1.00 -6.59 -19.97
CA LEU A 270 0.72 -5.86 -18.74
C LEU A 270 -0.46 -4.89 -18.94
N LYS A 271 -1.17 -4.60 -17.84
CA LYS A 271 -2.22 -3.57 -17.80
C LYS A 271 -1.87 -2.55 -16.73
N PRO A 272 -2.30 -1.28 -16.89
CA PRO A 272 -2.18 -0.28 -15.83
C PRO A 272 -2.82 -0.76 -14.53
N MET A 273 -2.17 -0.47 -13.40
CA MET A 273 -2.74 -0.74 -12.09
C MET A 273 -3.85 0.27 -11.73
N PRO A 274 -4.68 -0.01 -10.71
CA PRO A 274 -5.60 0.98 -10.17
C PRO A 274 -4.90 2.26 -9.74
#